data_d82aae00e79a26567fce9ae833d26eaf
#
_entry.id   d82aae00e79a26567fce9ae833d26eaf
#
_cell.length_a   1.000
_cell.length_b   1.000
_cell.length_c   1.000
_cell.angle_alpha   90.00
_cell.angle_beta   90.00
_cell.angle_gamma   90.00
#
_symmetry.space_group_name_H-M   'P 1'
#
loop_
_entity.id
_entity.type
_entity.pdbx_description
1 polymer ?
#
loop_
_entity_poly.entity_id
_entity_poly.type
_entity_poly.pdbx_seq_one_letter_code
_entity_poly.pdbx_strand_id
1 'polypeptide(L)'
;PVEVGAEQEAHLVQWLSKRLGSTLQPPVLSPLGYHLIGGRLLPGDGDGPVAQFMYEDGGGKRLTLYVAKERAGRQETAFRYTQEKELSVFYWIDGQLGYALSASLPKQELGKIADAVYAQLEQPR
;
A
#
# COMPACT_ATOMS: atom_id res chain seq x y z
N PRO A 1 -13.49 -0.32 -14.31
CA PRO A 1 -12.22 -0.87 -13.83
C PRO A 1 -12.39 -2.33 -13.47
N VAL A 2 -11.38 -3.08 -13.80
CA VAL A 2 -11.42 -4.53 -13.70
C VAL A 2 -10.47 -4.97 -12.61
N GLU A 3 -10.93 -5.86 -11.74
CA GLU A 3 -10.07 -6.45 -10.74
C GLU A 3 -8.96 -7.25 -11.39
N VAL A 4 -7.81 -7.26 -10.74
CA VAL A 4 -6.70 -8.11 -11.15
C VAL A 4 -7.07 -9.54 -10.79
N GLY A 5 -7.01 -10.44 -11.77
CA GLY A 5 -7.26 -11.85 -11.51
C GLY A 5 -6.17 -12.45 -10.63
N ALA A 6 -6.51 -13.53 -9.94
CA ALA A 6 -5.60 -14.14 -8.98
C ALA A 6 -4.25 -14.49 -9.59
N GLU A 7 -4.26 -15.05 -10.81
CA GLU A 7 -3.02 -15.41 -11.48
C GLU A 7 -2.19 -14.18 -11.85
N GLN A 8 -2.87 -13.15 -12.35
CA GLN A 8 -2.20 -11.91 -12.69
C GLN A 8 -1.66 -11.21 -11.45
N GLU A 9 -2.41 -11.27 -10.35
CA GLU A 9 -1.94 -10.70 -9.10
C GLU A 9 -0.67 -11.41 -8.62
N ALA A 10 -0.62 -12.72 -8.70
CA ALA A 10 0.56 -13.47 -8.27
C ALA A 10 1.79 -13.06 -9.08
N HIS A 11 1.65 -12.92 -10.39
CA HIS A 11 2.74 -12.46 -11.23
C HIS A 11 3.18 -11.04 -10.88
N LEU A 12 2.23 -10.16 -10.67
CA LEU A 12 2.51 -8.76 -10.33
C LEU A 12 3.26 -8.68 -9.00
N VAL A 13 2.79 -9.39 -7.99
CA VAL A 13 3.39 -9.38 -6.67
C VAL A 13 4.81 -9.95 -6.73
N GLN A 14 5.00 -11.03 -7.46
CA GLN A 14 6.31 -11.63 -7.61
C GLN A 14 7.29 -10.68 -8.30
N TRP A 15 6.83 -10.04 -9.36
CA TRP A 15 7.66 -9.09 -10.10
C TRP A 15 8.05 -7.89 -9.24
N LEU A 16 7.06 -7.29 -8.55
CA LEU A 16 7.33 -6.14 -7.70
C LEU A 16 8.23 -6.51 -6.52
N SER A 17 8.01 -7.69 -5.94
CA SER A 17 8.85 -8.15 -4.83
C SER A 17 10.30 -8.29 -5.25
N LYS A 18 10.51 -8.85 -6.43
CA LYS A 18 11.86 -9.03 -6.95
C LYS A 18 12.54 -7.70 -7.22
N ARG A 19 11.80 -6.76 -7.81
CA ARG A 19 12.36 -5.45 -8.13
C ARG A 19 12.63 -4.62 -6.89
N LEU A 20 11.81 -4.78 -5.86
CA LEU A 20 11.99 -4.06 -4.62
C LEU A 20 13.03 -4.72 -3.71
N GLY A 21 13.24 -6.00 -3.87
CA GLY A 21 14.17 -6.75 -3.03
C GLY A 21 13.59 -7.17 -1.69
N SER A 22 12.27 -7.26 -1.61
CA SER A 22 11.57 -7.72 -0.39
C SER A 22 10.30 -8.40 -0.81
N THR A 23 9.91 -9.42 -0.04
CA THR A 23 8.65 -10.11 -0.30
C THR A 23 7.50 -9.19 0.04
N LEU A 24 6.68 -8.89 -0.96
CA LEU A 24 5.54 -8.01 -0.81
C LEU A 24 4.26 -8.81 -0.76
N GLN A 25 3.27 -8.25 -0.07
CA GLN A 25 1.96 -8.85 0.00
C GLN A 25 0.92 -7.76 0.07
N PRO A 26 0.26 -7.50 -1.05
CA PRO A 26 -0.83 -6.51 -1.03
C PRO A 26 -1.93 -7.01 -0.10
N PRO A 27 -2.41 -6.16 0.80
CA PRO A 27 -3.48 -6.57 1.70
C PRO A 27 -4.75 -6.87 0.94
N VAL A 28 -5.55 -7.78 1.48
CA VAL A 28 -6.86 -8.10 0.93
C VAL A 28 -7.85 -7.12 1.55
N LEU A 29 -8.42 -6.25 0.73
CA LEU A 29 -9.32 -5.22 1.20
C LEU A 29 -10.75 -5.40 0.71
N SER A 30 -11.05 -6.56 0.13
CA SER A 30 -12.42 -6.85 -0.32
C SER A 30 -13.45 -6.80 0.79
N PRO A 31 -13.13 -7.19 2.05
CA PRO A 31 -14.12 -7.00 3.12
C PRO A 31 -14.50 -5.55 3.35
N LEU A 32 -13.66 -4.62 2.94
CA LEU A 32 -13.93 -3.20 3.06
C LEU A 32 -14.45 -2.60 1.75
N GLY A 33 -14.69 -3.44 0.75
CA GLY A 33 -15.24 -2.99 -0.51
C GLY A 33 -14.23 -2.57 -1.56
N TYR A 34 -12.94 -2.76 -1.31
CA TYR A 34 -11.90 -2.37 -2.25
C TYR A 34 -11.24 -3.58 -2.87
N HIS A 35 -11.02 -3.51 -4.17
CA HIS A 35 -10.42 -4.61 -4.93
C HIS A 35 -9.16 -4.13 -5.63
N LEU A 36 -8.15 -4.96 -5.65
CA LEU A 36 -6.90 -4.64 -6.33
C LEU A 36 -7.15 -4.59 -7.83
N ILE A 37 -6.79 -3.46 -8.45
CA ILE A 37 -6.97 -3.29 -9.89
C ILE A 37 -5.66 -3.19 -10.65
N GLY A 38 -4.54 -3.06 -9.94
CA GLY A 38 -3.26 -2.98 -10.63
C GLY A 38 -2.14 -2.61 -9.69
N GLY A 39 -0.96 -2.58 -10.26
CA GLY A 39 0.23 -2.16 -9.53
C GLY A 39 1.29 -1.70 -10.50
N ARG A 40 2.25 -0.95 -10.00
CA ARG A 40 3.36 -0.49 -10.82
C ARG A 40 4.57 -0.20 -9.95
N LEU A 41 5.70 -0.07 -10.63
CA LEU A 41 6.94 0.30 -9.98
C LEU A 41 7.24 1.73 -10.36
N LEU A 42 7.44 2.57 -9.34
CA LEU A 42 7.76 3.98 -9.55
C LEU A 42 9.21 4.24 -9.18
N PRO A 43 9.86 5.20 -9.85
CA PRO A 43 11.20 5.59 -9.41
C PRO A 43 11.10 6.29 -8.06
N GLY A 44 12.03 5.99 -7.17
CA GLY A 44 12.09 6.66 -5.89
C GLY A 44 13.06 7.83 -5.93
N ASP A 45 13.06 8.61 -4.85
CA ASP A 45 13.92 9.79 -4.73
C ASP A 45 15.29 9.39 -4.21
N GLY A 46 16.02 8.59 -4.98
CA GLY A 46 17.37 8.21 -4.63
C GLY A 46 17.47 6.98 -3.73
N ASP A 47 16.38 6.48 -3.24
CA ASP A 47 16.37 5.35 -2.31
C ASP A 47 15.87 4.06 -2.95
N GLY A 48 15.84 4.02 -4.26
CA GLY A 48 15.35 2.86 -4.95
C GLY A 48 13.88 2.98 -5.32
N PRO A 49 13.33 1.95 -5.95
CA PRO A 49 11.97 2.02 -6.48
C PRO A 49 10.92 1.94 -5.39
N VAL A 50 9.72 2.37 -5.75
CA VAL A 50 8.54 2.32 -4.88
C VAL A 50 7.50 1.47 -5.59
N ALA A 51 6.97 0.46 -4.89
CA ALA A 51 5.87 -0.33 -5.42
C ALA A 51 4.56 0.38 -5.11
N GLN A 52 3.67 0.43 -6.08
CA GLN A 52 2.37 1.06 -5.93
C GLN A 52 1.29 0.04 -6.22
N PHE A 53 0.40 -0.19 -5.26
CA PHE A 53 -0.76 -1.05 -5.43
C PHE A 53 -2.01 -0.19 -5.47
N MET A 54 -2.81 -0.37 -6.50
CA MET A 54 -4.00 0.44 -6.70
C MET A 54 -5.25 -0.38 -6.49
N TYR A 55 -6.14 0.15 -5.67
CA TYR A 55 -7.41 -0.48 -5.35
C TYR A 55 -8.55 0.44 -5.76
N GLU A 56 -9.72 -0.14 -5.94
CA GLU A 56 -10.90 0.63 -6.29
C GLU A 56 -12.13 -0.01 -5.68
N ASP A 57 -13.09 0.82 -5.23
CA ASP A 57 -14.35 0.30 -4.72
C ASP A 57 -15.39 0.24 -5.84
N GLY A 58 -16.60 -0.23 -5.49
CA GLY A 58 -17.66 -0.38 -6.48
C GLY A 58 -18.16 0.91 -7.08
N GLY A 59 -17.89 2.04 -6.43
CA GLY A 59 -18.28 3.35 -6.92
C GLY A 59 -17.18 4.07 -7.67
N GLY A 60 -16.04 3.43 -7.87
CA GLY A 60 -14.92 4.04 -8.59
C GLY A 60 -13.96 4.82 -7.72
N LYS A 61 -14.11 4.78 -6.41
CA LYS A 61 -13.16 5.47 -5.53
C LYS A 61 -11.85 4.71 -5.48
N ARG A 62 -10.76 5.46 -5.55
CA ARG A 62 -9.42 4.89 -5.57
C ARG A 62 -8.75 4.95 -4.22
N LEU A 63 -7.99 3.91 -3.96
CA LEU A 63 -7.17 3.80 -2.76
C LEU A 63 -5.82 3.29 -3.23
N THR A 64 -4.74 3.93 -2.77
CA THR A 64 -3.41 3.55 -3.23
C THR A 64 -2.52 3.25 -2.04
N LEU A 65 -1.80 2.12 -2.13
CA LEU A 65 -0.80 1.75 -1.13
C LEU A 65 0.56 1.78 -1.79
N TYR A 66 1.47 2.55 -1.21
CA TYR A 66 2.87 2.63 -1.64
C TYR A 66 3.73 1.86 -0.66
N VAL A 67 4.67 1.10 -1.18
CA VAL A 67 5.60 0.34 -0.36
C VAL A 67 7.01 0.60 -0.86
N ALA A 68 7.91 0.99 0.04
CA ALA A 68 9.29 1.27 -0.31
C ALA A 68 10.21 0.67 0.75
N LYS A 69 11.42 0.32 0.36
CA LYS A 69 12.43 -0.10 1.32
C LYS A 69 12.94 1.12 2.08
N GLU A 70 12.99 0.99 3.40
CA GLU A 70 13.54 2.05 4.22
C GLU A 70 15.04 1.85 4.39
N ARG A 71 15.74 2.96 4.54
CA ARG A 71 17.18 2.90 4.76
C ARG A 71 17.49 2.31 6.11
N ALA A 72 18.65 1.69 6.19
CA ALA A 72 19.15 1.20 7.45
C ALA A 72 19.24 2.37 8.45
N GLY A 73 18.82 2.11 9.67
CA GLY A 73 18.86 3.13 10.72
C GLY A 73 17.56 3.85 10.94
N ARG A 74 16.60 3.75 10.04
CA ARG A 74 15.29 4.32 10.30
C ARG A 74 14.55 3.45 11.29
N GLN A 75 13.88 4.11 12.22
CA GLN A 75 13.14 3.40 13.25
C GLN A 75 11.68 3.23 12.85
N GLU A 76 11.08 2.19 13.38
CA GLU A 76 9.65 2.00 13.19
C GLU A 76 8.89 3.18 13.77
N THR A 77 7.80 3.54 13.13
CA THR A 77 6.97 4.62 13.59
C THR A 77 5.53 4.18 13.72
N ALA A 78 4.80 4.83 14.61
CA ALA A 78 3.35 4.71 14.62
C ALA A 78 2.79 5.42 13.38
N PHE A 79 1.50 5.28 13.18
CA PHE A 79 0.83 5.96 12.07
C PHE A 79 1.03 7.47 12.18
N ARG A 80 1.38 8.06 11.05
CA ARG A 80 1.42 9.51 10.91
C ARG A 80 0.44 9.90 9.84
N TYR A 81 -0.14 11.07 9.99
CA TYR A 81 -1.17 11.53 9.07
C TYR A 81 -0.77 12.86 8.46
N THR A 82 -1.05 13.00 7.18
CA THR A 82 -0.95 14.30 6.52
C THR A 82 -2.06 14.41 5.49
N GLN A 83 -2.33 15.62 5.08
CA GLN A 83 -3.31 15.88 4.06
C GLN A 83 -2.65 16.73 2.98
N GLU A 84 -2.74 16.29 1.74
CA GLU A 84 -2.21 17.04 0.60
C GLU A 84 -3.33 17.27 -0.37
N LYS A 85 -3.76 18.54 -0.47
CA LYS A 85 -4.92 18.91 -1.30
C LYS A 85 -6.12 18.09 -0.86
N GLU A 86 -6.66 17.27 -1.72
CA GLU A 86 -7.84 16.47 -1.41
C GLU A 86 -7.52 15.07 -0.91
N LEU A 87 -6.23 14.74 -0.84
CA LEU A 87 -5.83 13.39 -0.42
C LEU A 87 -5.50 13.35 1.06
N SER A 88 -6.03 12.34 1.73
CA SER A 88 -5.61 11.97 3.07
C SER A 88 -4.56 10.90 2.95
N VAL A 89 -3.50 10.98 3.74
CA VAL A 89 -2.39 10.03 3.67
C VAL A 89 -2.02 9.59 5.07
N PHE A 90 -2.01 8.28 5.30
CA PHE A 90 -1.40 7.68 6.48
C PHE A 90 -0.11 7.01 6.07
N TYR A 91 0.94 7.21 6.84
CA TYR A 91 2.23 6.58 6.53
C TYR A 91 2.87 6.08 7.81
N TRP A 92 3.67 5.02 7.67
CA TRP A 92 4.35 4.39 8.80
C TRP A 92 5.53 3.57 8.30
N ILE A 93 6.42 3.24 9.23
CA ILE A 93 7.57 2.40 8.93
C ILE A 93 7.47 1.17 9.81
N ASP A 94 7.65 0.00 9.20
CA ASP A 94 7.58 -1.27 9.91
C ASP A 94 8.69 -2.17 9.37
N GLY A 95 9.67 -2.44 10.23
CA GLY A 95 10.82 -3.21 9.80
C GLY A 95 11.63 -2.48 8.76
N GLN A 96 11.85 -3.13 7.63
CA GLN A 96 12.64 -2.55 6.55
C GLN A 96 11.79 -1.88 5.48
N LEU A 97 10.48 -1.82 5.70
CA LEU A 97 9.57 -1.27 4.69
C LEU A 97 8.84 -0.05 5.22
N GLY A 98 8.69 0.93 4.36
CA GLY A 98 7.85 2.08 4.63
C GLY A 98 6.60 1.98 3.80
N TYR A 99 5.49 2.43 4.37
CA TYR A 99 4.17 2.33 3.74
C TYR A 99 3.50 3.69 3.74
N ALA A 100 2.76 3.97 2.67
CA ALA A 100 1.89 5.14 2.61
C ALA A 100 0.59 4.73 1.96
N LEU A 101 -0.51 5.04 2.64
CA LEU A 101 -1.85 4.72 2.17
C LEU A 101 -2.57 6.02 1.90
N SER A 102 -3.04 6.22 0.67
CA SER A 102 -3.67 7.49 0.31
C SER A 102 -5.00 7.27 -0.38
N ALA A 103 -5.92 8.19 -0.12
CA ALA A 103 -7.22 8.19 -0.75
C ALA A 103 -7.89 9.53 -0.52
N SER A 104 -8.88 9.84 -1.35
CA SER A 104 -9.71 11.03 -1.19
C SER A 104 -10.87 10.71 -0.24
N LEU A 105 -10.53 10.44 1.02
CA LEU A 105 -11.47 10.03 2.05
C LEU A 105 -11.22 10.85 3.32
N PRO A 106 -12.24 11.00 4.17
CA PRO A 106 -12.01 11.62 5.47
C PRO A 106 -11.00 10.83 6.29
N LYS A 107 -10.28 11.53 7.16
CA LYS A 107 -9.25 10.93 7.98
C LYS A 107 -9.73 9.68 8.73
N GLN A 108 -10.92 9.77 9.34
CA GLN A 108 -11.45 8.64 10.12
C GLN A 108 -11.68 7.41 9.26
N GLU A 109 -12.21 7.61 8.06
CA GLU A 109 -12.46 6.50 7.17
C GLU A 109 -11.17 5.86 6.69
N LEU A 110 -10.22 6.67 6.27
CA LEU A 110 -8.93 6.15 5.83
C LEU A 110 -8.20 5.47 6.98
N GLY A 111 -8.35 5.99 8.20
CA GLY A 111 -7.73 5.41 9.37
C GLY A 111 -8.19 3.98 9.63
N LYS A 112 -9.48 3.70 9.41
CA LYS A 112 -9.99 2.34 9.56
C LYS A 112 -9.36 1.39 8.55
N ILE A 113 -9.16 1.88 7.33
CA ILE A 113 -8.51 1.08 6.30
C ILE A 113 -7.04 0.87 6.65
N ALA A 114 -6.38 1.93 7.13
CA ALA A 114 -4.98 1.82 7.53
C ALA A 114 -4.81 0.79 8.65
N ASP A 115 -5.72 0.76 9.62
CA ASP A 115 -5.69 -0.25 10.68
C ASP A 115 -5.81 -1.65 10.11
N ALA A 116 -6.70 -1.85 9.15
CA ALA A 116 -6.87 -3.16 8.52
C ALA A 116 -5.64 -3.58 7.74
N VAL A 117 -5.02 -2.64 7.03
CA VAL A 117 -3.78 -2.90 6.30
C VAL A 117 -2.68 -3.31 7.27
N TYR A 118 -2.51 -2.52 8.32
CA TYR A 118 -1.47 -2.80 9.31
C TYR A 118 -1.67 -4.17 9.96
N ALA A 119 -2.91 -4.51 10.31
CA ALA A 119 -3.20 -5.79 10.93
C ALA A 119 -2.82 -6.96 10.02
N GLN A 120 -3.08 -6.85 8.74
CA GLN A 120 -2.71 -7.91 7.80
C GLN A 120 -1.21 -8.03 7.63
N LEU A 121 -0.52 -6.89 7.58
CA LEU A 121 0.93 -6.91 7.39
C LEU A 121 1.66 -7.46 8.60
N GLU A 122 1.06 -7.40 9.78
CA GLU A 122 1.65 -7.91 11.01
C GLU A 122 1.35 -9.38 11.24
N GLN A 123 0.47 -9.98 10.47
CA GLN A 123 0.13 -11.39 10.68
C GLN A 123 1.25 -12.27 10.19
N PRO A 124 1.66 -13.25 10.97
CA PRO A 124 2.65 -14.24 10.52
C PRO A 124 2.05 -15.11 9.43
N ARG A 125 2.92 -15.71 8.67
CA ARG A 125 2.49 -16.53 7.56
C ARG A 125 2.63 -17.98 7.85
#